data_73b2ff8cf818a3ea5c916e72ebced226
#
_entry.id   73b2ff8cf818a3ea5c916e72ebced226
#
_cell.length_a   1.000
_cell.length_b   1.000
_cell.length_c   1.000
_cell.angle_alpha   90.00
_cell.angle_beta   90.00
_cell.angle_gamma   90.00
#
_symmetry.space_group_name_H-M   'P 1'
#
loop_
_entity.id
_entity.type
_entity.pdbx_description
1 polymer ?
#
loop_
_entity_poly.entity_id
_entity_poly.type
_entity_poly.pdbx_seq_one_letter_code
_entity_poly.pdbx_strand_id
1 'polypeptide(L)'
;MDLEFLTHNFDPALCLCESEKLKEVVELSEKMSQGKNVIQLFGSGNQILKRIIPAYINAALRNYDGSMHTRSMRSEMMILVSGKMDIASALELCGARDSKFIVFSNDRRIFDSFVKKGKIRVLKEYTPSLELEVACHVAAIELKNE
;
A
#
# COMPACT_ATOMS: atom_id res chain seq x y z
N MET A 1 3.26 -5.14 -21.96
CA MET A 1 2.32 -5.08 -20.83
C MET A 1 1.50 -3.82 -20.95
N ASP A 2 0.19 -3.98 -20.93
CA ASP A 2 -0.73 -2.87 -20.96
C ASP A 2 -0.92 -2.33 -19.54
N LEU A 3 -0.53 -1.07 -19.32
CA LEU A 3 -0.65 -0.44 -17.99
C LEU A 3 -2.03 0.17 -17.74
N GLU A 4 -2.95 0.08 -18.71
CA GLU A 4 -4.31 0.57 -18.52
C GLU A 4 -4.99 -0.12 -17.34
N PHE A 5 -4.64 -1.38 -17.05
CA PHE A 5 -5.23 -2.09 -15.92
C PHE A 5 -4.83 -1.47 -14.57
N LEU A 6 -3.70 -0.77 -14.50
CA LEU A 6 -3.27 -0.07 -13.27
C LEU A 6 -3.97 1.27 -13.10
N THR A 7 -4.36 1.92 -14.20
CA THR A 7 -5.00 3.24 -14.16
C THR A 7 -6.51 3.16 -14.32
N HIS A 8 -7.00 2.13 -15.04
CA HIS A 8 -8.43 1.94 -15.26
C HIS A 8 -9.07 1.32 -14.01
N ASN A 9 -10.07 1.97 -13.45
CA ASN A 9 -10.75 1.56 -12.21
C ASN A 9 -9.86 1.57 -10.97
N PHE A 10 -8.67 2.19 -11.03
CA PHE A 10 -7.85 2.37 -9.86
C PHE A 10 -8.33 3.59 -9.08
N ASP A 11 -8.93 3.36 -7.94
CA ASP A 11 -9.42 4.41 -7.05
C ASP A 11 -8.83 4.16 -5.66
N PRO A 12 -7.55 4.52 -5.46
CA PRO A 12 -6.87 4.24 -4.20
C PRO A 12 -7.29 5.18 -3.10
N ALA A 13 -7.20 4.69 -1.87
CA ALA A 13 -7.26 5.51 -0.68
C ALA A 13 -5.89 5.51 -0.01
N LEU A 14 -5.43 6.68 0.39
CA LEU A 14 -4.18 6.86 1.12
C LEU A 14 -4.44 7.93 2.17
N CYS A 15 -4.56 7.50 3.43
CA CYS A 15 -5.03 8.36 4.51
C CYS A 15 -4.20 8.21 5.77
N LEU A 16 -4.04 9.32 6.49
CA LEU A 16 -3.58 9.29 7.87
C LEU A 16 -4.78 9.00 8.76
N CYS A 17 -4.68 7.95 9.55
CA CYS A 17 -5.77 7.46 10.39
C CYS A 17 -5.35 7.35 11.85
N GLU A 18 -6.35 7.19 12.72
CA GLU A 18 -6.12 7.07 14.15
C GLU A 18 -7.05 6.01 14.74
N SER A 19 -6.50 5.17 15.63
CA SER A 19 -7.27 4.21 16.41
C SER A 19 -6.48 3.84 17.66
N GLU A 20 -7.18 3.70 18.78
CA GLU A 20 -6.59 3.19 20.02
C GLU A 20 -6.47 1.67 20.00
N LYS A 21 -7.05 0.99 19.02
CA LYS A 21 -7.08 -0.47 18.91
C LYS A 21 -6.28 -0.99 17.72
N LEU A 22 -5.02 -0.57 17.63
CA LEU A 22 -4.16 -0.88 16.49
C LEU A 22 -4.10 -2.38 16.18
N LYS A 23 -3.97 -3.23 17.19
CA LYS A 23 -3.91 -4.68 16.99
C LYS A 23 -5.15 -5.21 16.26
N GLU A 24 -6.34 -4.77 16.69
CA GLU A 24 -7.60 -5.16 16.05
C GLU A 24 -7.71 -4.62 14.64
N VAL A 25 -7.22 -3.40 14.41
CA VAL A 25 -7.21 -2.77 13.09
C VAL A 25 -6.30 -3.55 12.13
N VAL A 26 -5.11 -3.97 12.59
CA VAL A 26 -4.21 -4.79 11.80
C VAL A 26 -4.87 -6.12 11.42
N GLU A 27 -5.48 -6.80 12.38
CA GLU A 27 -6.18 -8.07 12.12
C GLU A 27 -7.31 -7.89 11.11
N LEU A 28 -8.08 -6.80 11.22
CA LEU A 28 -9.14 -6.49 10.28
C LEU A 28 -8.60 -6.25 8.87
N SER A 29 -7.48 -5.53 8.76
CA SER A 29 -6.84 -5.29 7.46
C SER A 29 -6.43 -6.59 6.78
N GLU A 30 -5.93 -7.56 7.54
CA GLU A 30 -5.58 -8.88 7.03
C GLU A 30 -6.81 -9.63 6.51
N LYS A 31 -7.91 -9.63 7.28
CA LYS A 31 -9.15 -10.29 6.90
C LYS A 31 -9.77 -9.67 5.64
N MET A 32 -9.68 -8.37 5.49
CA MET A 32 -10.28 -7.66 4.36
C MET A 32 -9.40 -7.67 3.11
N SER A 33 -8.14 -8.07 3.23
CA SER A 33 -7.21 -8.16 2.09
C SER A 33 -7.31 -9.54 1.44
N GLN A 34 -8.46 -9.82 0.82
CA GLN A 34 -8.72 -11.08 0.13
C GLN A 34 -8.76 -10.86 -1.38
N GLY A 35 -8.22 -11.81 -2.13
CA GLY A 35 -8.21 -11.74 -3.59
C GLY A 35 -7.42 -10.53 -4.09
N LYS A 36 -8.08 -9.66 -4.83
CA LYS A 36 -7.47 -8.44 -5.38
C LYS A 36 -7.44 -7.26 -4.41
N ASN A 37 -8.09 -7.39 -3.27
CA ASN A 37 -8.18 -6.30 -2.31
C ASN A 37 -6.89 -6.17 -1.51
N VAL A 38 -6.38 -4.94 -1.40
CA VAL A 38 -5.19 -4.65 -0.62
C VAL A 38 -5.51 -3.55 0.37
N ILE A 39 -5.33 -3.84 1.65
CA ILE A 39 -5.34 -2.85 2.73
C ILE A 39 -4.06 -3.07 3.51
N GLN A 40 -3.18 -2.07 3.57
CA GLN A 40 -1.94 -2.17 4.32
C GLN A 40 -1.73 -0.94 5.17
N LEU A 41 -1.30 -1.17 6.41
CA LEU A 41 -0.98 -0.12 7.36
C LEU A 41 0.52 0.14 7.37
N PHE A 42 0.88 1.42 7.54
CA PHE A 42 2.27 1.86 7.62
C PHE A 42 2.43 2.87 8.76
N GLY A 43 3.65 3.03 9.23
CA GLY A 43 4.00 4.13 10.13
C GLY A 43 3.74 5.49 9.47
N SER A 44 3.55 6.52 10.28
CA SER A 44 3.08 7.83 9.83
C SER A 44 4.16 8.78 9.29
N GLY A 45 5.40 8.32 9.13
CA GLY A 45 6.50 9.18 8.66
C GLY A 45 6.37 9.62 7.21
N ASN A 46 6.83 10.85 6.91
CA ASN A 46 6.80 11.41 5.56
C ASN A 46 7.61 10.60 4.55
N GLN A 47 8.73 10.01 4.96
CA GLN A 47 9.56 9.18 4.11
C GLN A 47 8.83 7.91 3.69
N ILE A 48 8.05 7.35 4.60
CA ILE A 48 7.21 6.17 4.33
C ILE A 48 6.12 6.56 3.34
N LEU A 49 5.41 7.65 3.61
CA LEU A 49 4.29 8.13 2.80
C LEU A 49 4.67 8.25 1.31
N LYS A 50 5.83 8.81 1.01
CA LYS A 50 6.30 9.01 -0.35
C LYS A 50 6.54 7.71 -1.13
N ARG A 51 6.79 6.61 -0.43
CA ARG A 51 7.15 5.33 -1.04
C ARG A 51 5.96 4.41 -1.28
N ILE A 52 4.79 4.72 -0.73
CA ILE A 52 3.66 3.79 -0.72
C ILE A 52 3.11 3.56 -2.13
N ILE A 53 2.78 4.62 -2.88
CA ILE A 53 2.23 4.47 -4.23
C ILE A 53 3.23 3.81 -5.19
N PRO A 54 4.50 4.23 -5.26
CA PRO A 54 5.48 3.52 -6.07
C PRO A 54 5.62 2.05 -5.67
N ALA A 55 5.55 1.74 -4.39
CA ALA A 55 5.62 0.36 -3.90
C ALA A 55 4.42 -0.47 -4.38
N TYR A 56 3.22 0.10 -4.37
CA TYR A 56 2.04 -0.59 -4.89
C TYR A 56 2.19 -0.89 -6.39
N ILE A 57 2.62 0.08 -7.16
CA ILE A 57 2.81 -0.09 -8.61
C ILE A 57 3.85 -1.19 -8.87
N ASN A 58 4.97 -1.17 -8.16
CA ASN A 58 6.00 -2.21 -8.27
C ASN A 58 5.47 -3.58 -7.88
N ALA A 59 4.73 -3.67 -6.78
CA ALA A 59 4.16 -4.92 -6.32
C ALA A 59 3.18 -5.48 -7.36
N ALA A 60 2.35 -4.61 -7.95
CA ALA A 60 1.39 -5.00 -8.98
C ALA A 60 2.09 -5.54 -10.23
N LEU A 61 3.19 -4.88 -10.65
CA LEU A 61 4.00 -5.34 -11.78
C LEU A 61 4.65 -6.70 -11.49
N ARG A 62 5.21 -6.88 -10.30
CA ARG A 62 5.77 -8.16 -9.88
C ARG A 62 4.73 -9.27 -9.81
N ASN A 63 3.54 -8.94 -9.33
CA ASN A 63 2.45 -9.90 -9.29
C ASN A 63 2.04 -10.32 -10.71
N TYR A 64 2.01 -9.35 -11.64
CA TYR A 64 1.67 -9.62 -13.04
C TYR A 64 2.67 -10.56 -13.70
N ASP A 65 3.97 -10.35 -13.50
CA ASP A 65 5.02 -11.15 -14.16
C ASP A 65 5.50 -12.34 -13.33
N GLY A 66 4.92 -12.57 -12.16
CA GLY A 66 5.25 -13.72 -11.32
C GLY A 66 6.55 -13.58 -10.56
N SER A 67 7.08 -12.37 -10.39
CA SER A 67 8.39 -12.14 -9.75
C SER A 67 8.30 -11.63 -8.31
N MET A 68 7.15 -11.75 -7.65
CA MET A 68 7.02 -11.33 -6.25
C MET A 68 7.95 -12.15 -5.33
N HIS A 69 8.55 -11.48 -4.35
CA HIS A 69 9.39 -12.10 -3.34
C HIS A 69 8.58 -12.66 -2.17
N THR A 70 7.33 -12.25 -2.03
CA THR A 70 6.44 -12.65 -0.96
C THR A 70 5.16 -13.26 -1.54
N ARG A 71 4.28 -13.74 -0.66
CA ARG A 71 3.03 -14.40 -1.05
C ARG A 71 1.84 -13.45 -1.22
N SER A 72 1.99 -12.19 -0.82
CA SER A 72 0.87 -11.24 -0.87
C SER A 72 1.33 -9.87 -1.32
N MET A 73 0.42 -9.12 -1.94
CA MET A 73 0.65 -7.73 -2.31
C MET A 73 1.00 -6.86 -1.10
N ARG A 74 0.35 -7.11 0.04
CA ARG A 74 0.60 -6.37 1.28
C ARG A 74 2.04 -6.51 1.74
N SER A 75 2.53 -7.73 1.77
CA SER A 75 3.90 -8.03 2.19
C SER A 75 4.91 -7.49 1.19
N GLU A 76 4.61 -7.62 -0.10
CA GLU A 76 5.48 -7.09 -1.16
C GLU A 76 5.62 -5.58 -1.05
N MET A 77 4.52 -4.87 -0.81
CA MET A 77 4.54 -3.43 -0.58
C MET A 77 5.40 -3.06 0.63
N MET A 78 5.29 -3.80 1.72
CA MET A 78 6.05 -3.52 2.94
C MET A 78 7.56 -3.66 2.70
N ILE A 79 7.96 -4.69 1.98
CA ILE A 79 9.36 -4.88 1.57
C ILE A 79 9.84 -3.72 0.70
N LEU A 80 9.04 -3.32 -0.27
CA LEU A 80 9.41 -2.25 -1.19
C LEU A 80 9.48 -0.88 -0.52
N VAL A 81 8.56 -0.59 0.39
CA VAL A 81 8.56 0.68 1.14
C VAL A 81 9.79 0.74 2.06
N SER A 82 10.11 -0.35 2.73
CA SER A 82 11.21 -0.39 3.71
C SER A 82 12.60 -0.54 3.08
N GLY A 83 12.68 -1.12 1.91
CA GLY A 83 13.96 -1.53 1.32
C GLY A 83 14.59 -2.74 1.98
N LYS A 84 13.84 -3.44 2.84
CA LYS A 84 14.32 -4.65 3.53
C LYS A 84 13.97 -5.89 2.74
N MET A 85 14.72 -6.97 2.94
CA MET A 85 14.53 -8.22 2.21
C MET A 85 13.58 -9.20 2.91
N ASP A 86 13.30 -8.98 4.20
CA ASP A 86 12.42 -9.85 4.98
C ASP A 86 11.32 -9.05 5.66
N ILE A 87 10.18 -9.71 5.89
CA ILE A 87 8.98 -9.06 6.44
C ILE A 87 9.19 -8.55 7.87
N ALA A 88 9.89 -9.30 8.71
CA ALA A 88 10.10 -8.90 10.10
C ALA A 88 10.85 -7.58 10.19
N SER A 89 11.95 -7.44 9.44
CA SER A 89 12.73 -6.20 9.37
C SER A 89 11.94 -5.06 8.74
N ALA A 90 11.15 -5.37 7.70
CA ALA A 90 10.32 -4.38 7.04
C ALA A 90 9.25 -3.80 7.98
N LEU A 91 8.56 -4.65 8.73
CA LEU A 91 7.55 -4.22 9.70
C LEU A 91 8.17 -3.43 10.84
N GLU A 92 9.35 -3.81 11.30
CA GLU A 92 10.07 -3.07 12.33
C GLU A 92 10.38 -1.64 11.89
N LEU A 93 10.76 -1.44 10.62
CA LEU A 93 11.12 -0.14 10.10
C LEU A 93 9.90 0.70 9.69
N CYS A 94 8.93 0.09 9.01
CA CYS A 94 7.86 0.81 8.34
C CYS A 94 6.44 0.42 8.77
N GLY A 95 6.30 -0.54 9.67
CA GLY A 95 4.98 -0.98 10.16
C GLY A 95 4.34 0.04 11.09
N ALA A 96 3.02 0.00 11.20
CA ALA A 96 2.27 0.82 12.14
C ALA A 96 2.55 0.38 13.58
N ARG A 97 2.81 1.34 14.46
CA ARG A 97 3.14 1.08 15.88
C ARG A 97 2.35 1.92 16.85
N ASP A 98 1.93 3.10 16.40
CA ASP A 98 1.28 4.10 17.23
C ASP A 98 -0.20 4.20 16.90
N SER A 99 -0.93 4.98 17.69
CA SER A 99 -2.35 5.24 17.43
C SER A 99 -2.60 5.96 16.12
N LYS A 100 -1.59 6.65 15.58
CA LYS A 100 -1.66 7.30 14.26
C LYS A 100 -0.83 6.49 13.27
N PHE A 101 -1.44 6.19 12.13
CA PHE A 101 -0.82 5.37 11.09
C PHE A 101 -1.38 5.72 9.73
N ILE A 102 -0.65 5.36 8.68
CA ILE A 102 -1.10 5.54 7.31
C ILE A 102 -1.77 4.26 6.84
N VAL A 103 -2.92 4.39 6.20
CA VAL A 103 -3.62 3.27 5.55
C VAL A 103 -3.62 3.49 4.05
N PHE A 104 -3.20 2.48 3.33
CA PHE A 104 -3.34 2.40 1.87
C PHE A 104 -4.34 1.32 1.52
N SER A 105 -5.21 1.61 0.55
CA SER A 105 -6.04 0.61 -0.10
C SER A 105 -6.08 0.87 -1.61
N ASN A 106 -6.11 -0.20 -2.39
CA ASN A 106 -6.23 -0.09 -3.84
C ASN A 106 -7.68 0.17 -4.31
N ASP A 107 -8.64 0.05 -3.39
CA ASP A 107 -10.06 0.26 -3.71
C ASP A 107 -10.71 1.07 -2.58
N ARG A 108 -11.22 2.26 -2.92
CA ARG A 108 -11.83 3.17 -1.96
C ARG A 108 -13.05 2.55 -1.27
N ARG A 109 -13.83 1.75 -1.96
CA ARG A 109 -15.01 1.11 -1.37
C ARG A 109 -14.62 0.15 -0.26
N ILE A 110 -13.53 -0.60 -0.46
CA ILE A 110 -13.00 -1.49 0.56
C ILE A 110 -12.45 -0.69 1.73
N PHE A 111 -11.75 0.41 1.45
CA PHE A 111 -11.26 1.33 2.48
C PHE A 111 -12.40 1.88 3.33
N ASP A 112 -13.47 2.35 2.71
CA ASP A 112 -14.62 2.91 3.43
C ASP A 112 -15.27 1.87 4.34
N SER A 113 -15.40 0.63 3.86
CA SER A 113 -15.88 -0.50 4.64
C SER A 113 -14.96 -0.80 5.82
N PHE A 114 -13.65 -0.78 5.59
CA PHE A 114 -12.62 -1.02 6.60
C PHE A 114 -12.69 0.04 7.72
N VAL A 115 -12.77 1.30 7.36
CA VAL A 115 -12.88 2.41 8.32
C VAL A 115 -14.14 2.27 9.17
N LYS A 116 -15.26 1.93 8.56
CA LYS A 116 -16.54 1.76 9.25
C LYS A 116 -16.49 0.57 10.20
N LYS A 117 -16.05 -0.58 9.74
CA LYS A 117 -15.98 -1.80 10.55
C LYS A 117 -14.98 -1.67 11.70
N GLY A 118 -13.83 -1.05 11.44
CA GLY A 118 -12.78 -0.87 12.44
C GLY A 118 -12.98 0.31 13.37
N LYS A 119 -14.01 1.12 13.13
CA LYS A 119 -14.27 2.37 13.87
C LYS A 119 -13.02 3.24 13.90
N ILE A 120 -12.40 3.40 12.73
CA ILE A 120 -11.16 4.13 12.54
C ILE A 120 -11.48 5.58 12.22
N ARG A 121 -10.71 6.52 12.78
CA ARG A 121 -10.87 7.93 12.49
C ARG A 121 -9.90 8.34 11.39
N VAL A 122 -10.41 8.92 10.32
CA VAL A 122 -9.59 9.44 9.22
C VAL A 122 -9.22 10.88 9.55
N LEU A 123 -7.93 11.17 9.69
CA LEU A 123 -7.42 12.49 10.05
C LEU A 123 -7.10 13.34 8.83
N LYS A 124 -6.55 12.72 7.79
CA LYS A 124 -6.15 13.41 6.58
C LYS A 124 -6.18 12.44 5.41
N GLU A 125 -6.72 12.90 4.29
CA GLU A 125 -6.70 12.17 3.03
C GLU A 125 -5.65 12.78 2.11
N TYR A 126 -4.83 11.91 1.49
CA TYR A 126 -3.84 12.31 0.50
C TYR A 126 -4.37 11.98 -0.89
N THR A 127 -4.11 12.87 -1.85
CA THR A 127 -4.54 12.67 -3.23
C THR A 127 -3.29 12.39 -4.09
N PRO A 128 -2.90 11.12 -4.28
CA PRO A 128 -1.72 10.82 -5.09
C PRO A 128 -1.97 11.11 -6.56
N SER A 129 -0.96 11.63 -7.25
CA SER A 129 -0.98 11.78 -8.70
C SER A 129 -0.58 10.45 -9.33
N LEU A 130 -1.55 9.56 -9.53
CA LEU A 130 -1.27 8.22 -10.03
C LEU A 130 -0.66 8.22 -11.43
N GLU A 131 -1.15 9.07 -12.33
CA GLU A 131 -0.64 9.13 -13.70
C GLU A 131 0.84 9.47 -13.75
N LEU A 132 1.27 10.46 -12.94
CA LEU A 132 2.66 10.85 -12.85
C LEU A 132 3.50 9.73 -12.23
N GLU A 133 3.01 9.10 -11.17
CA GLU A 133 3.71 8.00 -10.51
C GLU A 133 3.90 6.81 -11.46
N VAL A 134 2.86 6.44 -12.20
CA VAL A 134 2.93 5.37 -13.19
C VAL A 134 3.94 5.72 -14.29
N ALA A 135 3.90 6.94 -14.80
CA ALA A 135 4.79 7.39 -15.86
C ALA A 135 6.27 7.34 -15.40
N CYS A 136 6.55 7.85 -14.21
CA CYS A 136 7.90 7.80 -13.63
C CYS A 136 8.38 6.36 -13.46
N HIS A 137 7.49 5.47 -13.06
CA HIS A 137 7.80 4.07 -12.82
C HIS A 137 8.13 3.33 -14.11
N VAL A 138 7.32 3.54 -15.14
CA VAL A 138 7.54 2.96 -16.46
C VAL A 138 8.88 3.43 -17.02
N ALA A 139 9.19 4.71 -16.91
CA ALA A 139 10.46 5.27 -17.35
C ALA A 139 11.65 4.60 -16.63
N ALA A 140 11.54 4.39 -15.33
CA ALA A 140 12.59 3.73 -14.55
C ALA A 140 12.81 2.27 -14.99
N ILE A 141 11.73 1.54 -15.28
CA ILE A 141 11.80 0.16 -15.77
C ILE A 141 12.46 0.11 -17.16
N GLU A 142 12.05 0.98 -18.06
CA GLU A 142 12.63 1.06 -19.40
C GLU A 142 14.13 1.35 -19.35
N LEU A 143 14.56 2.26 -18.49
CA LEU A 143 15.97 2.58 -18.30
C LEU A 143 16.77 1.40 -17.80
N LYS A 144 16.21 0.55 -16.93
CA LYS A 144 16.87 -0.63 -16.41
C LYS A 144 17.02 -1.73 -17.46
N ASN A 145 16.16 -1.75 -18.46
CA ASN A 145 16.12 -2.79 -19.47
C ASN A 145 16.91 -2.42 -20.75
N GLU A 146 17.49 -1.23 -20.79
CA GLU A 146 18.36 -0.80 -21.90
C GLU A 146 19.81 -1.39 -21.78
#